data_1e85d8982f4a583bf36985e9432b1a24
#
_entry.id   1e85d8982f4a583bf36985e9432b1a24
#
_cell.length_a   1.000
_cell.length_b   1.000
_cell.length_c   1.000
_cell.angle_alpha   90.00
_cell.angle_beta   90.00
_cell.angle_gamma   90.00
#
_symmetry.space_group_name_H-M   'P 1'
#
loop_
_entity.id
_entity.type
_entity.pdbx_description
1 polymer ?
#
loop_
_entity_poly.entity_id
_entity_poly.type
_entity_poly.pdbx_seq_one_letter_code
_entity_poly.pdbx_strand_id
1 'polypeptide(L)'
;MWWSDERIRLYEKAASASTFHKDLTKLIMAHLDAEDTIVELGCGLGYITHELLSNGFDVTGIDTDEKAIAFAKSRFPSSSFLLSDAYATPIIRDVALAVFFGRIREEDNLDVLLSSCTKKLIYIQNEHAGAGETRFSRSLETVNYLRERGVKYTFSLERLSFNQPLSSKEEAESFIRENYKNRTINTAIEKTDGGYIAINRKAFGLFVISKEG
;
A
#
# COMPACT_ATOMS: atom_id res chain seq x y z
N MET A 1 -4.76 13.83 10.34
CA MET A 1 -5.10 13.78 8.91
C MET A 1 -3.80 13.65 8.13
N TRP A 2 -3.62 12.55 7.41
CA TRP A 2 -2.38 12.27 6.63
C TRP A 2 -2.40 12.96 5.26
N TRP A 3 -3.57 12.98 4.62
CA TRP A 3 -3.74 13.47 3.26
C TRP A 3 -4.01 14.98 3.22
N SER A 4 -3.02 15.77 2.75
CA SER A 4 -3.20 17.16 2.34
C SER A 4 -3.54 17.23 0.85
N ASP A 5 -4.11 18.34 0.39
CA ASP A 5 -4.45 18.54 -1.03
C ASP A 5 -3.21 18.44 -1.93
N GLU A 6 -2.07 18.93 -1.45
CA GLU A 6 -0.79 18.81 -2.16
C GLU A 6 -0.31 17.36 -2.27
N ARG A 7 -0.40 16.57 -1.18
CA ARG A 7 -0.04 15.14 -1.20
C ARG A 7 -0.95 14.36 -2.14
N ILE A 8 -2.23 14.64 -2.15
CA ILE A 8 -3.20 14.04 -3.07
C ILE A 8 -2.80 14.36 -4.52
N ARG A 9 -2.55 15.63 -4.84
CA ARG A 9 -2.14 16.07 -6.18
C ARG A 9 -0.85 15.39 -6.66
N LEU A 10 0.16 15.33 -5.80
CA LEU A 10 1.44 14.68 -6.12
C LEU A 10 1.25 13.17 -6.32
N TYR A 11 0.49 12.53 -5.44
CA TYR A 11 0.20 11.10 -5.55
C TYR A 11 -0.57 10.76 -6.82
N GLU A 12 -1.61 11.54 -7.15
CA GLU A 12 -2.41 11.37 -8.37
C GLU A 12 -1.55 11.52 -9.63
N LYS A 13 -0.64 12.52 -9.66
CA LYS A 13 0.31 12.72 -10.76
C LYS A 13 1.23 11.49 -10.93
N ALA A 14 1.73 10.93 -9.84
CA ALA A 14 2.55 9.71 -9.88
C ALA A 14 1.74 8.48 -10.30
N ALA A 15 0.53 8.32 -9.76
CA ALA A 15 -0.36 7.21 -10.08
C ALA A 15 -0.76 7.20 -11.56
N SER A 16 -1.08 8.37 -12.14
CA SER A 16 -1.45 8.51 -13.55
C SER A 16 -0.30 8.22 -14.51
N ALA A 17 0.94 8.38 -14.06
CA ALA A 17 2.15 8.13 -14.86
C ALA A 17 2.79 6.75 -14.59
N SER A 18 2.10 5.85 -13.87
CA SER A 18 2.67 4.60 -13.40
C SER A 18 1.68 3.45 -13.52
N THR A 19 2.18 2.23 -13.73
CA THR A 19 1.43 0.97 -13.62
C THR A 19 1.44 0.39 -12.20
N PHE A 20 2.00 1.10 -11.24
CA PHE A 20 2.26 0.59 -9.89
C PHE A 20 1.05 -0.10 -9.25
N HIS A 21 -0.11 0.54 -9.25
CA HIS A 21 -1.31 -0.03 -8.63
C HIS A 21 -1.80 -1.29 -9.36
N LYS A 22 -1.75 -1.29 -10.70
CA LYS A 22 -2.08 -2.45 -11.53
C LYS A 22 -1.13 -3.62 -11.27
N ASP A 23 0.16 -3.34 -11.18
CA ASP A 23 1.17 -4.38 -10.96
C ASP A 23 1.10 -4.90 -9.53
N LEU A 24 0.87 -4.04 -8.54
CA LEU A 24 0.65 -4.45 -7.16
C LEU A 24 -0.64 -5.29 -7.01
N THR A 25 -1.72 -4.88 -7.67
CA THR A 25 -2.98 -5.64 -7.69
C THR A 25 -2.78 -7.03 -8.30
N LYS A 26 -1.99 -7.18 -9.38
CA LYS A 26 -1.67 -8.52 -9.93
C LYS A 26 -0.95 -9.41 -8.93
N LEU A 27 -0.01 -8.86 -8.13
CA LEU A 27 0.65 -9.63 -7.07
C LEU A 27 -0.35 -10.07 -6.00
N ILE A 28 -1.29 -9.19 -5.62
CA ILE A 28 -2.36 -9.51 -4.65
C ILE A 28 -3.29 -10.59 -5.19
N MET A 29 -3.74 -10.45 -6.44
CA MET A 29 -4.67 -11.38 -7.09
C MET A 29 -4.13 -12.80 -7.21
N ALA A 30 -2.80 -13.00 -7.29
CA ALA A 30 -2.18 -14.32 -7.30
C ALA A 30 -2.45 -15.13 -6.01
N HIS A 31 -2.99 -14.49 -4.98
CA HIS A 31 -3.32 -15.08 -3.67
C HIS A 31 -4.82 -15.04 -3.35
N LEU A 32 -5.66 -14.67 -4.32
CA LEU A 32 -7.11 -14.60 -4.17
C LEU A 32 -7.79 -15.72 -4.97
N ASP A 33 -8.90 -16.21 -4.44
CA ASP A 33 -9.85 -17.05 -5.16
C ASP A 33 -10.90 -16.14 -5.81
N ALA A 34 -11.46 -16.54 -6.96
CA ALA A 34 -12.37 -15.69 -7.75
C ALA A 34 -13.61 -15.21 -6.96
N GLU A 35 -14.04 -16.01 -5.99
CA GLU A 35 -15.23 -15.76 -5.16
C GLU A 35 -14.91 -15.03 -3.84
N ASP A 36 -13.64 -14.69 -3.59
CA ASP A 36 -13.26 -14.03 -2.34
C ASP A 36 -13.88 -12.64 -2.25
N THR A 37 -14.54 -12.35 -1.13
CA THR A 37 -14.94 -11.02 -0.73
C THR A 37 -13.80 -10.35 0.04
N ILE A 38 -13.57 -9.05 -0.19
CA ILE A 38 -12.36 -8.36 0.29
C ILE A 38 -12.72 -7.10 1.07
N VAL A 39 -12.03 -6.85 2.17
CA VAL A 39 -11.96 -5.54 2.80
C VAL A 39 -10.52 -5.01 2.73
N GLU A 40 -10.31 -3.83 2.14
CA GLU A 40 -9.03 -3.14 2.18
C GLU A 40 -9.01 -2.19 3.38
N LEU A 41 -8.13 -2.48 4.34
CA LEU A 41 -7.94 -1.72 5.57
C LEU A 41 -6.91 -0.61 5.33
N GLY A 42 -7.32 0.65 5.56
CA GLY A 42 -6.48 1.82 5.24
C GLY A 42 -6.33 2.03 3.73
N CYS A 43 -7.45 2.05 2.99
CA CYS A 43 -7.43 2.12 1.52
C CYS A 43 -6.89 3.45 0.95
N GLY A 44 -6.71 4.47 1.78
CA GLY A 44 -6.21 5.78 1.37
C GLY A 44 -7.01 6.35 0.20
N LEU A 45 -6.35 6.66 -0.89
CA LEU A 45 -6.98 7.24 -2.09
C LEU A 45 -7.73 6.23 -2.98
N GLY A 46 -7.85 4.97 -2.56
CA GLY A 46 -8.74 3.97 -3.14
C GLY A 46 -8.25 3.28 -4.44
N TYR A 47 -7.01 3.46 -4.83
CA TYR A 47 -6.50 2.91 -6.10
C TYR A 47 -6.51 1.37 -6.14
N ILE A 48 -6.11 0.69 -5.07
CA ILE A 48 -6.09 -0.79 -5.02
C ILE A 48 -7.51 -1.34 -4.94
N THR A 49 -8.38 -0.77 -4.10
CA THR A 49 -9.82 -1.10 -4.07
C THR A 49 -10.43 -1.01 -5.48
N HIS A 50 -10.15 0.07 -6.22
CA HIS A 50 -10.66 0.26 -7.57
C HIS A 50 -10.10 -0.76 -8.57
N GLU A 51 -8.81 -1.04 -8.54
CA GLU A 51 -8.19 -2.03 -9.43
C GLU A 51 -8.72 -3.45 -9.15
N LEU A 52 -8.93 -3.84 -7.89
CA LEU A 52 -9.56 -5.12 -7.54
C LEU A 52 -11.00 -5.22 -8.04
N LEU A 53 -11.82 -4.18 -7.83
CA LEU A 53 -13.18 -4.12 -8.36
C LEU A 53 -13.20 -4.23 -9.89
N SER A 54 -12.29 -3.52 -10.57
CA SER A 54 -12.15 -3.55 -12.03
C SER A 54 -11.75 -4.92 -12.57
N ASN A 55 -11.17 -5.78 -11.73
CA ASN A 55 -10.86 -7.18 -12.04
C ASN A 55 -11.93 -8.16 -11.54
N GLY A 56 -13.11 -7.68 -11.12
CA GLY A 56 -14.28 -8.49 -10.82
C GLY A 56 -14.45 -8.92 -9.37
N PHE A 57 -13.60 -8.46 -8.43
CA PHE A 57 -13.73 -8.80 -7.01
C PHE A 57 -14.79 -7.95 -6.30
N ASP A 58 -15.50 -8.52 -5.34
CA ASP A 58 -16.31 -7.78 -4.38
C ASP A 58 -15.39 -7.21 -3.29
N VAL A 59 -15.15 -5.89 -3.35
CA VAL A 59 -14.20 -5.22 -2.47
C VAL A 59 -14.77 -3.94 -1.88
N THR A 60 -14.53 -3.74 -0.58
CA THR A 60 -14.83 -2.49 0.14
C THR A 60 -13.55 -1.93 0.73
N GLY A 61 -13.21 -0.69 0.39
CA GLY A 61 -12.10 0.05 1.00
C GLY A 61 -12.55 0.84 2.22
N ILE A 62 -11.80 0.81 3.31
CA ILE A 62 -12.05 1.63 4.50
C ILE A 62 -10.81 2.44 4.88
N ASP A 63 -11.02 3.66 5.34
CA ASP A 63 -9.97 4.53 5.87
C ASP A 63 -10.57 5.50 6.91
N THR A 64 -9.74 6.00 7.81
CA THR A 64 -10.14 7.00 8.81
C THR A 64 -9.95 8.45 8.32
N ASP A 65 -9.23 8.65 7.20
CA ASP A 65 -8.98 9.99 6.64
C ASP A 65 -10.11 10.43 5.72
N GLU A 66 -10.91 11.40 6.18
CA GLU A 66 -12.06 11.94 5.45
C GLU A 66 -11.68 12.47 4.05
N LYS A 67 -10.51 13.13 3.92
CA LYS A 67 -10.06 13.65 2.63
C LYS A 67 -9.72 12.52 1.65
N ALA A 68 -9.09 11.46 2.14
CA ALA A 68 -8.80 10.29 1.32
C ALA A 68 -10.09 9.63 0.82
N ILE A 69 -11.05 9.40 1.70
CA ILE A 69 -12.35 8.81 1.33
C ILE A 69 -13.15 9.73 0.39
N ALA A 70 -13.16 11.03 0.62
CA ALA A 70 -13.82 11.99 -0.29
C ALA A 70 -13.20 11.96 -1.69
N PHE A 71 -11.86 11.94 -1.77
CA PHE A 71 -11.12 11.77 -3.04
C PHE A 71 -11.47 10.45 -3.71
N ALA A 72 -11.37 9.32 -2.98
CA ALA A 72 -11.62 7.98 -3.52
C ALA A 72 -13.04 7.86 -4.11
N LYS A 73 -14.07 8.32 -3.40
CA LYS A 73 -15.46 8.35 -3.88
C LYS A 73 -15.63 9.21 -5.13
N SER A 74 -14.99 10.37 -5.18
CA SER A 74 -15.04 11.26 -6.34
C SER A 74 -14.31 10.67 -7.56
N ARG A 75 -13.16 10.06 -7.34
CA ARG A 75 -12.29 9.53 -8.39
C ARG A 75 -12.76 8.19 -8.95
N PHE A 76 -13.38 7.37 -8.10
CA PHE A 76 -13.82 6.01 -8.41
C PHE A 76 -15.28 5.77 -7.96
N PRO A 77 -16.26 6.41 -8.60
CA PRO A 77 -17.65 6.42 -8.12
C PRO A 77 -18.35 5.04 -8.14
N SER A 78 -17.83 4.08 -8.90
CA SER A 78 -18.34 2.70 -8.93
C SER A 78 -17.79 1.82 -7.80
N SER A 79 -16.79 2.28 -7.06
CA SER A 79 -16.14 1.51 -5.99
C SER A 79 -16.79 1.82 -4.63
N SER A 80 -16.75 0.84 -3.71
CA SER A 80 -17.29 0.99 -2.36
C SER A 80 -16.21 1.50 -1.40
N PHE A 81 -16.46 2.69 -0.81
CA PHE A 81 -15.56 3.29 0.18
C PHE A 81 -16.32 3.75 1.41
N LEU A 82 -15.80 3.43 2.59
CA LEU A 82 -16.40 3.80 3.87
C LEU A 82 -15.39 4.55 4.74
N LEU A 83 -15.84 5.63 5.36
CA LEU A 83 -15.12 6.28 6.44
C LEU A 83 -15.30 5.41 7.69
N SER A 84 -14.29 4.65 8.06
CA SER A 84 -14.36 3.71 9.18
C SER A 84 -12.99 3.44 9.77
N ASP A 85 -12.97 3.15 11.07
CA ASP A 85 -11.77 2.71 11.77
C ASP A 85 -11.77 1.17 11.86
N ALA A 86 -10.76 0.55 11.26
CA ALA A 86 -10.55 -0.90 11.29
C ALA A 86 -10.39 -1.45 12.71
N TYR A 87 -9.90 -0.63 13.65
CA TYR A 87 -9.70 -1.03 15.04
C TYR A 87 -10.98 -0.93 15.88
N ALA A 88 -11.90 -0.03 15.52
CA ALA A 88 -13.13 0.17 16.29
C ALA A 88 -14.28 -0.72 15.82
N THR A 89 -14.40 -0.94 14.51
CA THR A 89 -15.53 -1.67 13.93
C THR A 89 -15.04 -2.54 12.76
N PRO A 90 -14.67 -3.79 13.01
CA PRO A 90 -14.19 -4.68 11.96
C PRO A 90 -15.29 -5.00 10.95
N ILE A 91 -14.97 -4.83 9.67
CA ILE A 91 -15.78 -5.31 8.55
C ILE A 91 -15.24 -6.67 8.15
N ILE A 92 -16.03 -7.72 8.36
CA ILE A 92 -15.59 -9.09 8.13
C ILE A 92 -15.86 -9.49 6.67
N ARG A 93 -14.81 -9.96 5.99
CA ARG A 93 -14.85 -10.51 4.62
C ARG A 93 -14.05 -11.82 4.57
N ASP A 94 -13.98 -12.48 3.43
CA ASP A 94 -13.11 -13.65 3.26
C ASP A 94 -11.64 -13.26 3.44
N VAL A 95 -11.24 -12.14 2.85
CA VAL A 95 -9.88 -11.62 2.86
C VAL A 95 -9.85 -10.21 3.44
N ALA A 96 -8.98 -9.98 4.42
CA ALA A 96 -8.54 -8.65 4.79
C ALA A 96 -7.26 -8.34 4.00
N LEU A 97 -7.21 -7.14 3.42
CA LEU A 97 -6.06 -6.62 2.70
C LEU A 97 -5.56 -5.37 3.43
N ALA A 98 -4.28 -5.36 3.79
CA ALA A 98 -3.65 -4.21 4.46
C ALA A 98 -2.38 -3.80 3.70
N VAL A 99 -2.51 -2.78 2.82
CA VAL A 99 -1.43 -2.32 1.95
C VAL A 99 -0.72 -1.11 2.56
N PHE A 100 0.55 -1.29 2.93
CA PHE A 100 1.38 -0.28 3.59
C PHE A 100 0.75 0.28 4.88
N PHE A 101 -0.10 -0.52 5.49
CA PHE A 101 -0.79 -0.23 6.73
C PHE A 101 0.10 -0.60 7.91
N GLY A 102 0.43 0.35 8.76
CA GLY A 102 1.14 0.21 10.03
C GLY A 102 2.16 -0.94 10.17
N ARG A 103 2.46 -1.30 11.41
CA ARG A 103 3.27 -2.48 11.75
C ARG A 103 2.42 -3.49 12.50
N ILE A 104 2.30 -4.70 11.96
CA ILE A 104 1.51 -5.76 12.61
C ILE A 104 2.07 -6.22 13.97
N ARG A 105 3.31 -5.85 14.27
CA ARG A 105 4.00 -6.20 15.53
C ARG A 105 3.73 -5.23 16.67
N GLU A 106 3.10 -4.09 16.40
CA GLU A 106 2.79 -3.09 17.41
C GLU A 106 1.47 -3.46 18.07
N GLU A 107 1.47 -3.63 19.40
CA GLU A 107 0.30 -4.01 20.20
C GLU A 107 -0.43 -5.25 19.63
N ASP A 108 -1.76 -5.25 19.65
CA ASP A 108 -2.60 -6.34 19.14
C ASP A 108 -2.99 -6.18 17.65
N ASN A 109 -2.19 -5.46 16.87
CA ASN A 109 -2.53 -5.12 15.48
C ASN A 109 -2.80 -6.36 14.62
N LEU A 110 -2.01 -7.43 14.75
CA LEU A 110 -2.24 -8.65 13.99
C LEU A 110 -3.63 -9.24 14.28
N ASP A 111 -4.02 -9.31 15.55
CA ASP A 111 -5.30 -9.91 15.95
C ASP A 111 -6.47 -9.06 15.45
N VAL A 112 -6.34 -7.72 15.50
CA VAL A 112 -7.32 -6.79 14.93
C VAL A 112 -7.45 -6.96 13.42
N LEU A 113 -6.34 -7.02 12.68
CA LEU A 113 -6.38 -7.22 11.23
C LEU A 113 -6.99 -8.59 10.86
N LEU A 114 -6.64 -9.65 11.61
CA LEU A 114 -7.21 -10.99 11.44
C LEU A 114 -8.70 -11.04 11.81
N SER A 115 -9.19 -10.16 12.71
CA SER A 115 -10.62 -10.09 13.02
C SER A 115 -11.48 -9.66 11.82
N SER A 116 -10.88 -8.98 10.86
CA SER A 116 -11.54 -8.50 9.63
C SER A 116 -11.61 -9.53 8.49
N CYS A 117 -11.12 -10.77 8.70
CA CYS A 117 -11.21 -11.81 7.68
C CYS A 117 -11.70 -13.13 8.24
N THR A 118 -12.23 -14.01 7.36
CA THR A 118 -12.61 -15.40 7.68
C THR A 118 -11.57 -16.40 7.18
N LYS A 119 -10.84 -16.10 6.10
CA LYS A 119 -9.87 -17.01 5.47
C LYS A 119 -8.42 -16.58 5.67
N LYS A 120 -8.09 -15.36 5.27
CA LYS A 120 -6.68 -14.90 5.23
C LYS A 120 -6.53 -13.38 5.30
N LEU A 121 -5.40 -12.94 5.83
CA LEU A 121 -4.92 -11.56 5.76
C LEU A 121 -3.80 -11.48 4.72
N ILE A 122 -3.93 -10.61 3.72
CA ILE A 122 -2.84 -10.21 2.84
C ILE A 122 -2.27 -8.91 3.38
N TYR A 123 -1.03 -8.97 3.87
CA TYR A 123 -0.36 -7.83 4.48
C TYR A 123 0.87 -7.42 3.67
N ILE A 124 0.89 -6.18 3.22
CA ILE A 124 2.00 -5.62 2.43
C ILE A 124 2.72 -4.56 3.24
N GLN A 125 3.96 -4.87 3.62
CA GLN A 125 4.80 -4.04 4.46
C GLN A 125 5.88 -3.33 3.66
N ASN A 126 5.87 -1.99 3.72
CA ASN A 126 6.89 -1.19 3.05
C ASN A 126 8.26 -1.36 3.74
N GLU A 127 9.29 -1.60 2.93
CA GLU A 127 10.67 -1.58 3.37
C GLU A 127 11.27 -0.19 3.19
N HIS A 128 11.94 0.33 4.21
CA HIS A 128 12.73 1.53 4.04
C HIS A 128 14.12 1.16 3.52
N ALA A 129 14.42 1.59 2.29
CA ALA A 129 15.80 1.62 1.83
C ALA A 129 16.54 2.67 2.68
N GLY A 130 17.34 2.22 3.64
CA GLY A 130 18.41 3.04 4.20
C GLY A 130 19.41 3.40 3.09
N ALA A 131 20.19 4.47 3.26
CA ALA A 131 21.21 4.85 2.30
C ALA A 131 22.15 3.66 2.03
N GLY A 132 22.15 3.16 0.79
CA GLY A 132 23.13 2.23 0.25
C GLY A 132 22.80 0.74 0.27
N GLU A 133 21.85 0.26 1.08
CA GLU A 133 21.44 -1.16 1.09
C GLU A 133 19.93 -1.29 1.28
N THR A 134 19.29 -2.07 0.42
CA THR A 134 17.92 -2.51 0.65
C THR A 134 17.94 -3.57 1.73
N ARG A 135 17.95 -3.18 2.98
CA ARG A 135 17.81 -4.10 4.10
C ARG A 135 16.32 -4.41 4.24
N PHE A 136 15.94 -5.62 3.96
CA PHE A 136 14.60 -6.15 4.26
C PHE A 136 14.43 -6.43 5.76
N SER A 137 14.94 -5.53 6.61
CA SER A 137 14.95 -5.70 8.06
C SER A 137 13.56 -5.78 8.66
N ARG A 138 12.63 -4.98 8.13
CA ARG A 138 11.25 -4.96 8.63
C ARG A 138 10.51 -6.27 8.30
N SER A 139 10.66 -6.76 7.07
CA SER A 139 10.04 -8.03 6.68
C SER A 139 10.63 -9.20 7.46
N LEU A 140 11.95 -9.22 7.69
CA LEU A 140 12.59 -10.25 8.51
C LEU A 140 12.12 -10.21 9.97
N GLU A 141 11.95 -9.02 10.55
CA GLU A 141 11.37 -8.87 11.88
C GLU A 141 9.93 -9.36 11.93
N THR A 142 9.13 -9.10 10.89
CA THR A 142 7.76 -9.61 10.78
C THR A 142 7.74 -11.13 10.61
N VAL A 143 8.65 -11.70 9.81
CA VAL A 143 8.83 -13.16 9.70
C VAL A 143 9.10 -13.80 11.07
N ASN A 144 10.03 -13.22 11.84
CA ASN A 144 10.34 -13.74 13.18
C ASN A 144 9.14 -13.64 14.12
N TYR A 145 8.45 -12.51 14.13
CA TYR A 145 7.25 -12.30 14.93
C TYR A 145 6.14 -13.32 14.62
N LEU A 146 5.83 -13.56 13.34
CA LEU A 146 4.81 -14.53 12.94
C LEU A 146 5.22 -15.97 13.31
N ARG A 147 6.52 -16.29 13.16
CA ARG A 147 7.07 -17.60 13.55
C ARG A 147 6.98 -17.84 15.05
N GLU A 148 7.33 -16.85 15.87
CA GLU A 148 7.24 -16.93 17.34
C GLU A 148 5.80 -17.12 17.84
N ARG A 149 4.82 -16.57 17.10
CA ARG A 149 3.38 -16.77 17.42
C ARG A 149 2.80 -18.07 16.82
N GLY A 150 3.58 -18.86 16.10
CA GLY A 150 3.11 -20.09 15.48
C GLY A 150 2.09 -19.89 14.34
N VAL A 151 2.02 -18.68 13.79
CA VAL A 151 1.06 -18.32 12.73
C VAL A 151 1.52 -18.88 11.39
N LYS A 152 0.61 -19.48 10.62
CA LYS A 152 0.90 -19.94 9.25
C LYS A 152 0.90 -18.78 8.27
N TYR A 153 1.96 -18.68 7.48
CA TYR A 153 2.08 -17.65 6.46
C TYR A 153 2.94 -18.10 5.27
N THR A 154 2.75 -17.42 4.13
CA THR A 154 3.73 -17.36 3.04
C THR A 154 4.28 -15.96 2.92
N PHE A 155 5.47 -15.82 2.33
CA PHE A 155 6.16 -14.55 2.26
C PHE A 155 6.98 -14.42 1.00
N SER A 156 6.94 -13.25 0.36
CA SER A 156 7.82 -12.87 -0.74
C SER A 156 8.34 -11.44 -0.56
N LEU A 157 9.47 -11.15 -1.22
CA LEU A 157 10.06 -9.81 -1.30
C LEU A 157 9.90 -9.28 -2.71
N GLU A 158 9.24 -8.14 -2.82
CA GLU A 158 8.84 -7.55 -4.09
C GLU A 158 9.43 -6.15 -4.30
N ARG A 159 9.51 -5.73 -5.56
CA ARG A 159 9.95 -4.38 -5.94
C ARG A 159 9.13 -3.88 -7.09
N LEU A 160 8.52 -2.71 -6.92
CA LEU A 160 7.78 -1.99 -7.95
C LEU A 160 8.22 -0.53 -8.01
N SER A 161 8.13 0.08 -9.19
CA SER A 161 8.46 1.49 -9.36
C SER A 161 7.21 2.35 -9.20
N PHE A 162 7.29 3.37 -8.36
CA PHE A 162 6.28 4.40 -8.20
C PHE A 162 6.95 5.76 -8.30
N ASN A 163 7.35 6.11 -9.51
CA ASN A 163 8.13 7.30 -9.80
C ASN A 163 7.26 8.57 -9.76
N GLN A 164 7.87 9.71 -9.37
CA GLN A 164 7.20 10.99 -9.31
C GLN A 164 7.59 11.87 -10.50
N PRO A 165 6.66 12.17 -11.44
CA PRO A 165 6.87 13.17 -12.49
C PRO A 165 6.84 14.58 -11.91
N LEU A 166 7.78 15.43 -12.33
CA LEU A 166 7.97 16.79 -11.85
C LEU A 166 8.30 17.71 -13.05
N SER A 167 7.97 18.98 -12.94
CA SER A 167 8.01 19.90 -14.07
C SER A 167 9.39 20.54 -14.26
N SER A 168 10.16 20.70 -13.18
CA SER A 168 11.50 21.27 -13.21
C SER A 168 12.49 20.48 -12.39
N LYS A 169 13.78 20.75 -12.58
CA LYS A 169 14.86 20.16 -11.82
C LYS A 169 14.80 20.59 -10.35
N GLU A 170 14.50 21.84 -10.11
CA GLU A 170 14.39 22.44 -8.79
C GLU A 170 13.24 21.79 -7.99
N GLU A 171 12.08 21.56 -8.64
CA GLU A 171 10.95 20.84 -8.05
C GLU A 171 11.35 19.40 -7.70
N ALA A 172 12.08 18.73 -8.59
CA ALA A 172 12.55 17.36 -8.36
C ALA A 172 13.56 17.26 -7.22
N GLU A 173 14.49 18.21 -7.13
CA GLU A 173 15.45 18.27 -6.03
C GLU A 173 14.78 18.58 -4.68
N SER A 174 13.78 19.49 -4.66
CA SER A 174 13.00 19.79 -3.46
C SER A 174 12.21 18.57 -3.00
N PHE A 175 11.52 17.92 -3.94
CA PHE A 175 10.77 16.69 -3.66
C PHE A 175 11.66 15.60 -3.05
N ILE A 176 12.88 15.37 -3.59
CA ILE A 176 13.81 14.38 -3.05
C ILE A 176 14.27 14.78 -1.63
N ARG A 177 14.62 16.05 -1.41
CA ARG A 177 15.07 16.53 -0.07
C ARG A 177 13.98 16.35 0.98
N GLU A 178 12.72 16.61 0.64
CA GLU A 178 11.61 16.56 1.58
C GLU A 178 11.16 15.12 1.88
N ASN A 179 11.16 14.26 0.86
CA ASN A 179 10.58 12.92 0.97
C ASN A 179 11.63 11.80 1.16
N TYR A 180 12.91 12.05 0.83
CA TYR A 180 13.98 11.02 0.83
C TYR A 180 15.28 11.53 1.43
N LYS A 181 15.27 11.81 2.73
CA LYS A 181 16.37 12.46 3.49
C LYS A 181 17.78 11.88 3.29
N ASN A 182 17.90 10.63 2.83
CA ASN A 182 19.20 9.93 2.70
C ASN A 182 19.53 9.54 1.25
N ARG A 183 18.87 10.11 0.24
CA ARG A 183 19.18 9.84 -1.17
C ARG A 183 20.10 10.89 -1.77
N THR A 184 21.06 10.43 -2.57
CA THR A 184 21.90 11.32 -3.40
C THR A 184 21.04 11.86 -4.55
N ILE A 185 20.87 13.18 -4.61
CA ILE A 185 19.98 13.87 -5.57
C ILE A 185 20.32 13.47 -7.01
N ASN A 186 21.59 13.47 -7.40
CA ASN A 186 22.01 13.21 -8.77
C ASN A 186 21.71 11.79 -9.29
N THR A 187 21.50 10.81 -8.40
CA THR A 187 21.17 9.41 -8.77
C THR A 187 19.68 9.11 -8.65
N ALA A 188 18.91 10.03 -8.10
CA ALA A 188 17.47 9.87 -7.84
C ALA A 188 16.59 10.67 -8.81
N ILE A 189 17.18 11.45 -9.72
CA ILE A 189 16.47 12.28 -10.70
C ILE A 189 16.93 11.93 -12.11
N GLU A 190 15.97 11.70 -13.00
CA GLU A 190 16.19 11.53 -14.44
C GLU A 190 15.49 12.67 -15.20
N LYS A 191 16.15 13.18 -16.24
CA LYS A 191 15.56 14.13 -17.18
C LYS A 191 14.80 13.37 -18.25
N THR A 192 13.60 13.83 -18.60
CA THR A 192 12.76 13.31 -19.68
C THR A 192 12.37 14.42 -20.64
N ASP A 193 11.76 14.07 -21.77
CA ASP A 193 11.28 15.06 -22.75
C ASP A 193 10.18 15.98 -22.17
N GLY A 194 9.42 15.50 -21.17
CA GLY A 194 8.32 16.23 -20.52
C GLY A 194 8.67 16.86 -19.16
N GLY A 195 9.96 16.85 -18.73
CA GLY A 195 10.37 17.38 -17.43
C GLY A 195 11.38 16.49 -16.72
N TYR A 196 11.10 16.16 -15.48
CA TYR A 196 11.98 15.36 -14.62
C TYR A 196 11.19 14.26 -13.93
N ILE A 197 11.86 13.17 -13.61
CA ILE A 197 11.30 12.06 -12.83
C ILE A 197 12.17 11.85 -11.59
N ALA A 198 11.56 11.94 -10.40
CA ALA A 198 12.16 11.43 -9.18
C ALA A 198 11.92 9.93 -9.11
N ILE A 199 13.00 9.15 -9.16
CA ILE A 199 12.95 7.70 -9.17
C ILE A 199 12.58 7.20 -7.77
N ASN A 200 11.55 6.36 -7.70
CA ASN A 200 11.14 5.71 -6.47
C ASN A 200 10.86 4.23 -6.72
N ARG A 201 11.81 3.39 -6.36
CA ARG A 201 11.68 1.92 -6.36
C ARG A 201 11.25 1.48 -4.98
N LYS A 202 9.96 1.17 -4.82
CA LYS A 202 9.42 0.65 -3.57
C LYS A 202 9.78 -0.83 -3.43
N ALA A 203 10.47 -1.17 -2.35
CA ALA A 203 10.66 -2.54 -1.91
C ALA A 203 9.70 -2.83 -0.77
N PHE A 204 9.10 -4.02 -0.76
CA PHE A 204 8.14 -4.41 0.25
C PHE A 204 8.10 -5.92 0.45
N GLY A 205 7.69 -6.34 1.66
CA GLY A 205 7.31 -7.71 1.94
C GLY A 205 5.83 -7.92 1.69
N LEU A 206 5.47 -8.97 0.96
CA LEU A 206 4.11 -9.44 0.80
C LEU A 206 3.94 -10.70 1.65
N PHE A 207 3.02 -10.66 2.59
CA PHE A 207 2.68 -11.76 3.49
C PHE A 207 1.25 -12.20 3.22
N VAL A 208 1.04 -13.51 3.10
CA VAL A 208 -0.30 -14.12 3.12
C VAL A 208 -0.39 -14.94 4.40
N ILE A 209 -1.20 -14.46 5.33
CA ILE A 209 -1.34 -15.01 6.68
C ILE A 209 -2.67 -15.72 6.75
N SER A 210 -2.65 -17.05 6.98
CA SER A 210 -3.87 -17.84 7.11
C SER A 210 -4.53 -17.59 8.45
N LYS A 211 -5.85 -17.37 8.44
CA LYS A 211 -6.64 -17.43 9.66
C LYS A 211 -6.97 -18.89 9.93
N GLU A 212 -6.41 -19.42 11.02
CA GLU A 212 -6.82 -20.76 11.47
C GLU A 212 -8.24 -20.68 12.02
N GLY A 213 -9.09 -21.63 11.62
CA GLY A 213 -10.44 -21.78 12.14
C GLY A 213 -10.43 -22.35 13.56
#